data_b050f0bea5d854baaa4f4b25c3979977
#
_entry.id   b050f0bea5d854baaa4f4b25c3979977
#
_cell.length_a   1.000
_cell.length_b   1.000
_cell.length_c   1.000
_cell.angle_alpha   90.00
_cell.angle_beta   90.00
_cell.angle_gamma   90.00
#
_symmetry.space_group_name_H-M   'P 1'
#
loop_
_entity.id
_entity.type
_entity.pdbx_description
1 polymer ?
#
loop_
_entity_poly.entity_id
_entity_poly.type
_entity_poly.pdbx_seq_one_letter_code
_entity_poly.pdbx_strand_id
1 'polypeptide(L)'
;MSAALTIDDISFRHVSLLTDDRGILEHAKGVTPRYQHGYCTDDNARLLLVASRANDAATPIRVLANIGLQFVLEAMQPDGTVRNRLTFERCWIDDPCLNDCWGRALWALGTAFSRSTD
;
A
#
# COMPACT_ATOMS: atom_id res chain seq x y z
N MET A 1 -26.23 22.79 -5.32
CA MET A 1 -25.04 22.65 -6.16
C MET A 1 -23.96 21.94 -5.37
N SER A 2 -23.50 20.82 -5.87
CA SER A 2 -22.46 20.05 -5.20
C SER A 2 -21.10 20.41 -5.78
N ALA A 3 -20.10 20.60 -4.92
CA ALA A 3 -18.74 20.77 -5.36
C ALA A 3 -18.16 19.42 -5.82
N ALA A 4 -17.22 19.45 -6.76
CA ALA A 4 -16.51 18.25 -7.16
C ALA A 4 -15.66 17.74 -5.98
N LEU A 5 -15.64 16.41 -5.78
CA LEU A 5 -14.78 15.80 -4.77
C LEU A 5 -13.32 15.86 -5.22
N THR A 6 -12.44 16.08 -4.27
CA THR A 6 -11.00 16.01 -4.46
C THR A 6 -10.43 14.88 -3.60
N ILE A 7 -9.16 14.54 -3.80
CA ILE A 7 -8.52 13.51 -2.99
C ILE A 7 -8.47 13.92 -1.51
N ASP A 8 -8.44 15.22 -1.22
CA ASP A 8 -8.41 15.71 0.16
C ASP A 8 -9.75 15.51 0.88
N ASP A 9 -10.84 15.31 0.13
CA ASP A 9 -12.16 15.02 0.68
C ASP A 9 -12.33 13.56 1.06
N ILE A 10 -11.40 12.70 0.68
CA ILE A 10 -11.48 11.27 0.93
C ILE A 10 -10.99 10.96 2.35
N SER A 11 -11.82 10.23 3.09
CA SER A 11 -11.43 9.79 4.43
C SER A 11 -10.49 8.59 4.35
N PHE A 12 -9.36 8.66 5.06
CA PHE A 12 -8.42 7.56 5.21
C PHE A 12 -8.71 6.70 6.44
N ARG A 13 -9.84 6.95 7.12
CA ARG A 13 -10.16 6.26 8.37
C ARG A 13 -10.25 4.76 8.20
N HIS A 14 -10.97 4.29 7.18
CA HIS A 14 -11.12 2.86 6.93
C HIS A 14 -9.78 2.21 6.55
N VAL A 15 -9.04 2.86 5.69
CA VAL A 15 -7.71 2.40 5.29
C VAL A 15 -6.79 2.28 6.51
N SER A 16 -6.85 3.24 7.42
CA SER A 16 -6.05 3.21 8.65
C SER A 16 -6.44 2.04 9.55
N LEU A 17 -7.73 1.72 9.63
CA LEU A 17 -8.22 0.58 10.42
C LEU A 17 -7.71 -0.77 9.88
N LEU A 18 -7.50 -0.87 8.56
CA LEU A 18 -7.02 -2.09 7.91
C LEU A 18 -5.50 -2.19 7.85
N THR A 19 -4.79 -1.16 8.31
CA THR A 19 -3.35 -1.05 8.18
C THR A 19 -2.69 -1.17 9.55
N ASP A 20 -1.70 -2.04 9.66
CA ASP A 20 -0.84 -2.13 10.85
C ASP A 20 0.57 -1.59 10.51
N ASP A 21 1.55 -1.90 11.35
CA ASP A 21 2.92 -1.41 11.15
C ASP A 21 3.63 -2.07 9.96
N ARG A 22 3.06 -3.15 9.41
CA ARG A 22 3.67 -3.90 8.31
C ARG A 22 3.06 -3.55 6.96
N GLY A 23 1.76 -3.32 6.90
CA GLY A 23 1.06 -3.05 5.65
C GLY A 23 -0.44 -3.01 5.85
N ILE A 24 -1.16 -2.81 4.74
CA ILE A 24 -2.62 -2.95 4.73
C ILE A 24 -2.98 -4.42 4.56
N LEU A 25 -3.91 -4.90 5.37
CA LEU A 25 -4.41 -6.27 5.30
C LEU A 25 -5.28 -6.45 4.06
N GLU A 26 -5.18 -7.63 3.43
CA GLU A 26 -5.83 -7.89 2.14
C GLU A 26 -7.35 -7.95 2.25
N HIS A 27 -7.87 -8.55 3.33
CA HIS A 27 -9.30 -8.81 3.47
C HIS A 27 -9.87 -8.26 4.77
N ALA A 28 -11.15 -7.88 4.70
CA ALA A 28 -11.91 -7.46 5.86
C ALA A 28 -13.33 -8.04 5.78
N LYS A 29 -13.94 -8.24 6.94
CA LYS A 29 -15.38 -8.48 7.05
C LYS A 29 -16.01 -7.18 7.53
N GLY A 30 -16.66 -6.45 6.61
CA GLY A 30 -17.05 -5.07 6.89
C GLY A 30 -15.82 -4.22 7.14
N VAL A 31 -15.67 -3.69 8.35
CA VAL A 31 -14.50 -2.88 8.75
C VAL A 31 -13.51 -3.66 9.62
N THR A 32 -13.77 -4.95 9.89
CA THR A 32 -12.91 -5.76 10.75
C THR A 32 -11.88 -6.51 9.91
N PRO A 33 -10.58 -6.28 10.16
CA PRO A 33 -9.53 -6.97 9.40
C PRO A 33 -9.58 -8.48 9.55
N ARG A 34 -9.28 -9.19 8.47
CA ARG A 34 -9.14 -10.65 8.47
C ARG A 34 -7.67 -11.01 8.42
N TYR A 35 -7.08 -11.19 9.59
CA TYR A 35 -5.64 -11.41 9.74
C TYR A 35 -5.16 -12.69 9.05
N GLN A 36 -6.01 -13.72 8.98
CA GLN A 36 -5.62 -15.01 8.39
C GLN A 36 -5.30 -14.92 6.89
N HIS A 37 -5.73 -13.86 6.21
CA HIS A 37 -5.41 -13.66 4.80
C HIS A 37 -4.10 -12.89 4.58
N GLY A 38 -3.58 -12.26 5.62
CA GLY A 38 -2.32 -11.52 5.56
C GLY A 38 -2.36 -10.31 4.64
N TYR A 39 -1.24 -10.10 3.95
CA TYR A 39 -1.00 -8.91 3.13
C TYR A 39 -0.67 -9.31 1.70
N CYS A 40 -0.96 -8.43 0.74
CA CYS A 40 -0.43 -8.60 -0.62
C CYS A 40 0.23 -7.31 -1.11
N THR A 41 1.17 -7.47 -2.02
CA THR A 41 1.90 -6.34 -2.61
C THR A 41 0.98 -5.47 -3.46
N ASP A 42 0.01 -6.06 -4.16
CA ASP A 42 -0.97 -5.30 -4.95
C ASP A 42 -1.64 -4.21 -4.13
N ASP A 43 -2.15 -4.57 -2.96
CA ASP A 43 -2.89 -3.63 -2.10
C ASP A 43 -1.96 -2.61 -1.46
N ASN A 44 -0.76 -3.03 -1.07
CA ASN A 44 0.21 -2.11 -0.47
C ASN A 44 0.78 -1.14 -1.50
N ALA A 45 0.92 -1.55 -2.76
CA ALA A 45 1.25 -0.64 -3.85
C ALA A 45 0.15 0.40 -4.05
N ARG A 46 -1.13 -0.01 -4.00
CA ARG A 46 -2.26 0.92 -4.08
C ARG A 46 -2.30 1.88 -2.90
N LEU A 47 -2.01 1.38 -1.70
CA LEU A 47 -1.89 2.23 -0.52
C LEU A 47 -0.84 3.32 -0.73
N LEU A 48 0.33 2.95 -1.22
CA LEU A 48 1.40 3.90 -1.52
C LEU A 48 0.96 4.92 -2.58
N LEU A 49 0.31 4.46 -3.65
CA LEU A 49 -0.19 5.33 -4.71
C LEU A 49 -1.14 6.40 -4.18
N VAL A 50 -2.16 5.97 -3.44
CA VAL A 50 -3.22 6.87 -2.95
C VAL A 50 -2.64 7.84 -1.93
N ALA A 51 -1.86 7.35 -0.96
CA ALA A 51 -1.27 8.19 0.07
C ALA A 51 -0.26 9.20 -0.51
N SER A 52 0.50 8.80 -1.53
CA SER A 52 1.46 9.69 -2.19
C SER A 52 0.78 10.79 -2.99
N ARG A 53 -0.43 10.55 -3.48
CA ARG A 53 -1.19 11.53 -4.26
C ARG A 53 -2.03 12.48 -3.42
N ALA A 54 -2.16 12.22 -2.14
CA ALA A 54 -2.86 13.13 -1.25
C ALA A 54 -2.09 14.45 -1.16
N ASN A 55 -2.76 15.58 -1.44
CA ASN A 55 -2.12 16.88 -1.47
C ASN A 55 -1.73 17.36 -0.08
N ASP A 56 -2.52 16.98 0.92
CA ASP A 56 -2.23 17.33 2.29
C ASP A 56 -1.32 16.27 2.91
N ALA A 57 -0.11 16.67 3.24
CA ALA A 57 0.86 15.80 3.86
C ALA A 57 0.61 15.67 5.38
N ALA A 58 -0.66 15.51 5.80
CA ALA A 58 -0.99 15.26 7.20
C ALA A 58 -0.23 14.02 7.70
N THR A 59 0.21 14.08 8.95
CA THR A 59 1.05 13.03 9.53
C THR A 59 0.47 11.62 9.37
N PRO A 60 -0.85 11.37 9.62
CA PRO A 60 -1.39 10.03 9.44
C PRO A 60 -1.27 9.51 8.01
N ILE A 61 -1.45 10.36 7.00
CA ILE A 61 -1.34 9.97 5.58
C ILE A 61 0.11 9.68 5.24
N ARG A 62 1.05 10.46 5.77
CA ARG A 62 2.49 10.22 5.57
C ARG A 62 2.92 8.90 6.17
N VAL A 63 2.39 8.53 7.32
CA VAL A 63 2.65 7.23 7.94
C VAL A 63 2.17 6.10 7.03
N LEU A 64 0.97 6.22 6.47
CA LEU A 64 0.44 5.23 5.54
C LEU A 64 1.31 5.11 4.29
N ALA A 65 1.77 6.22 3.73
CA ALA A 65 2.67 6.22 2.58
C ALA A 65 3.98 5.49 2.92
N ASN A 66 4.55 5.74 4.09
CA ASN A 66 5.79 5.08 4.51
C ASN A 66 5.59 3.58 4.71
N ILE A 67 4.46 3.16 5.27
CA ILE A 67 4.15 1.74 5.45
C ILE A 67 4.06 1.06 4.07
N GLY A 68 3.32 1.65 3.13
CA GLY A 68 3.22 1.11 1.78
C GLY A 68 4.56 1.05 1.06
N LEU A 69 5.37 2.09 1.19
CA LEU A 69 6.71 2.15 0.60
C LEU A 69 7.60 1.02 1.14
N GLN A 70 7.64 0.85 2.45
CA GLN A 70 8.45 -0.19 3.07
C GLN A 70 8.01 -1.58 2.63
N PHE A 71 6.69 -1.81 2.56
CA PHE A 71 6.18 -3.09 2.10
C PHE A 71 6.63 -3.40 0.68
N VAL A 72 6.45 -2.45 -0.23
CA VAL A 72 6.80 -2.64 -1.65
C VAL A 72 8.30 -2.87 -1.80
N LEU A 73 9.14 -2.09 -1.09
CA LEU A 73 10.60 -2.25 -1.16
C LEU A 73 11.05 -3.62 -0.67
N GLU A 74 10.44 -4.13 0.40
CA GLU A 74 10.79 -5.45 0.93
C GLU A 74 10.27 -6.59 0.04
N ALA A 75 9.19 -6.37 -0.70
CA ALA A 75 8.67 -7.36 -1.66
C ALA A 75 9.58 -7.52 -2.88
N MET A 76 10.34 -6.49 -3.22
CA MET A 76 11.22 -6.50 -4.39
C MET A 76 12.47 -7.30 -4.12
N GLN A 77 12.81 -8.17 -5.08
CA GLN A 77 14.01 -9.00 -4.99
C GLN A 77 15.18 -8.33 -5.75
N PRO A 78 16.43 -8.72 -5.43
CA PRO A 78 17.60 -8.13 -6.11
C PRO A 78 17.59 -8.29 -7.64
N ASP A 79 16.93 -9.34 -8.15
CA ASP A 79 16.84 -9.60 -9.60
C ASP A 79 15.69 -8.83 -10.28
N GLY A 80 14.95 -8.02 -9.53
CA GLY A 80 13.83 -7.22 -10.06
C GLY A 80 12.48 -7.91 -10.01
N THR A 81 12.41 -9.18 -9.63
CA THR A 81 11.13 -9.86 -9.41
C THR A 81 10.50 -9.39 -8.09
N VAL A 82 9.21 -9.65 -7.92
CA VAL A 82 8.45 -9.15 -6.77
C VAL A 82 7.64 -10.29 -6.16
N ARG A 83 7.68 -10.41 -4.85
CA ARG A 83 6.80 -11.31 -4.09
C ARG A 83 5.48 -10.60 -3.82
N ASN A 84 4.39 -11.36 -3.76
CA ASN A 84 3.05 -10.78 -3.60
C ASN A 84 2.38 -11.13 -2.26
N ARG A 85 2.67 -12.28 -1.68
CA ARG A 85 1.92 -12.79 -0.54
C ARG A 85 2.75 -12.88 0.73
N LEU A 86 2.39 -12.09 1.74
CA LEU A 86 3.01 -12.11 3.07
C LEU A 86 1.98 -12.56 4.09
N THR A 87 2.30 -13.57 4.89
CA THR A 87 1.40 -13.98 5.97
C THR A 87 1.38 -12.95 7.10
N PHE A 88 0.38 -13.02 7.96
CA PHE A 88 0.32 -12.16 9.14
C PHE A 88 1.55 -12.38 10.06
N GLU A 89 2.10 -13.59 10.04
CA GLU A 89 3.32 -13.95 10.77
C GLU A 89 4.59 -13.45 10.07
N ARG A 90 4.43 -12.74 8.93
CA ARG A 90 5.51 -12.06 8.19
C ARG A 90 6.44 -13.00 7.43
N CYS A 91 5.85 -14.05 6.86
CA CYS A 91 6.55 -14.98 5.98
C CYS A 91 6.02 -14.84 4.55
N TRP A 92 6.91 -14.67 3.58
CA TRP A 92 6.53 -14.70 2.17
C TRP A 92 6.22 -16.13 1.77
N ILE A 93 5.09 -16.35 1.11
CA ILE A 93 4.59 -17.70 0.77
C ILE A 93 4.42 -17.93 -0.72
N ASP A 94 4.74 -16.96 -1.56
CA ASP A 94 4.69 -17.11 -3.02
C ASP A 94 6.08 -17.02 -3.63
N ASP A 95 6.22 -17.55 -4.85
CA ASP A 95 7.44 -17.36 -5.63
C ASP A 95 7.45 -15.94 -6.23
N PRO A 96 8.60 -15.26 -6.23
CA PRO A 96 8.68 -13.94 -6.85
C PRO A 96 8.46 -14.04 -8.37
N CYS A 97 7.82 -13.03 -8.94
CA CYS A 97 7.41 -13.04 -10.34
C CYS A 97 7.40 -11.62 -10.93
N LEU A 98 7.06 -11.54 -12.23
CA LEU A 98 6.90 -10.28 -12.96
C LEU A 98 5.43 -10.09 -13.39
N ASN A 99 4.49 -10.58 -12.59
CA ASN A 99 3.04 -10.48 -12.86
C ASN A 99 2.52 -9.08 -12.49
N ASP A 100 1.21 -8.96 -12.33
CA ASP A 100 0.54 -7.67 -12.10
C ASP A 100 1.09 -6.92 -10.89
N CYS A 101 1.46 -7.63 -9.82
CA CYS A 101 2.02 -6.99 -8.63
C CYS A 101 3.33 -6.26 -8.91
N TRP A 102 4.14 -6.78 -9.83
CA TRP A 102 5.36 -6.11 -10.29
C TRP A 102 5.03 -4.77 -10.95
N GLY A 103 4.07 -4.77 -11.87
CA GLY A 103 3.65 -3.54 -12.55
C GLY A 103 3.09 -2.50 -11.58
N ARG A 104 2.27 -2.93 -10.64
CA ARG A 104 1.71 -2.03 -9.61
C ARG A 104 2.79 -1.50 -8.68
N ALA A 105 3.75 -2.34 -8.30
CA ALA A 105 4.88 -1.92 -7.46
C ALA A 105 5.70 -0.83 -8.16
N LEU A 106 6.02 -1.01 -9.44
CA LEU A 106 6.77 -0.01 -10.19
C LEU A 106 5.99 1.29 -10.33
N TRP A 107 4.69 1.21 -10.61
CA TRP A 107 3.83 2.38 -10.72
C TRP A 107 3.80 3.16 -9.40
N ALA A 108 3.63 2.44 -8.29
CA ALA A 108 3.57 3.06 -6.97
C ALA A 108 4.89 3.73 -6.61
N LEU A 109 6.01 3.05 -6.84
CA LEU A 109 7.34 3.60 -6.57
C LEU A 109 7.62 4.84 -7.42
N GLY A 110 7.28 4.81 -8.71
CA GLY A 110 7.43 5.95 -9.58
C GLY A 110 6.60 7.15 -9.14
N THR A 111 5.35 6.91 -8.73
CA THR A 111 4.47 7.95 -8.20
C THR A 111 5.01 8.54 -6.90
N ALA A 112 5.43 7.70 -5.98
CA ALA A 112 6.00 8.15 -4.71
C ALA A 112 7.25 9.00 -4.92
N PHE A 113 8.12 8.56 -5.83
CA PHE A 113 9.33 9.30 -6.18
C PHE A 113 8.99 10.67 -6.76
N SER A 114 8.05 10.74 -7.71
CA SER A 114 7.70 12.00 -8.36
C SER A 114 6.98 12.98 -7.44
N ARG A 115 6.34 12.48 -6.37
CA ARG A 115 5.63 13.30 -5.38
C ARG A 115 6.48 13.63 -4.16
N SER A 116 7.62 12.98 -4.01
CA SER A 116 8.52 13.24 -2.88
C SER A 116 9.17 14.60 -3.03
N THR A 117 9.25 15.35 -1.93
CA THR A 117 9.95 16.63 -1.87
C THR A 117 11.33 16.50 -1.24
N ASP A 118 11.68 15.31 -0.79
CA ASP A 118 12.95 15.03 -0.11
C ASP A 118 13.92 14.29 -1.03
#